data_5524ef44898fe4c674c5ac149ff1efdc
#
_entry.id   5524ef44898fe4c674c5ac149ff1efdc
#
_cell.length_a   1.000
_cell.length_b   1.000
_cell.length_c   1.000
_cell.angle_alpha   90.00
_cell.angle_beta   90.00
_cell.angle_gamma   90.00
#
_symmetry.space_group_name_H-M   'P 1'
#
loop_
_entity.id
_entity.type
_entity.pdbx_description
1 polymer ?
#
loop_
_entity_poly.entity_id
_entity_poly.type
_entity_poly.pdbx_seq_one_letter_code
_entity_poly.pdbx_strand_id
1 'polypeptide(L)'
;MQLKDTQLFRQQAFIDGAWVDADNGQTIKVNNPATGEILGSVPKMGAAETRRAIEAADKALPAWRGLTAKERANKLRRWFELIIENQDDLARLMTLEQGKPLAEAKGEIVYAASFIEWFAEEAKRVYGDVIPGHQPDKRLIVIKQPIGVTAAITPWNFPAAMITRKAGPALAAGCTMVLKPASQTPFSAFALAELAQRAGIPNGVFSVVTGSAGDIGSELTGNPIVRKLSFTGSTEIGRQLMTECAKDIKKVSLELGGNAPFIVFDDADLDKAVEGAIISKYRNNGQTCVCANRLYIQDSVYDAFAEKLKVAVAKLKIGNGLEDGTTTGPLIDEKAVAKVQEHIADAVGKGATVLAGGKSMQGNFFEPTILTNVPNNAAVAKEETFGPLAPLFRFKDEADVIAMSNDTEFGLASYFYARDLGRVFRVAEALEYGMVGVNTGLISNEVAPFGGIKASGLGREGSKYGIEDYLEIKYLCLGI
;
A
#
# COMPACT_ATOMS: atom_id res chain seq x y z
N MET A 1 4.85 -4.95 -26.15
CA MET A 1 3.96 -5.43 -25.04
C MET A 1 2.97 -6.44 -25.63
N GLN A 2 2.91 -7.68 -25.14
CA GLN A 2 1.99 -8.71 -25.63
C GLN A 2 0.94 -8.98 -24.53
N LEU A 3 -0.25 -8.41 -24.68
CA LEU A 3 -1.42 -8.69 -23.85
C LEU A 3 -2.42 -9.51 -24.69
N LYS A 4 -3.17 -10.41 -24.05
CA LYS A 4 -4.28 -11.14 -24.68
C LYS A 4 -5.43 -10.16 -24.98
N ASP A 5 -5.74 -9.29 -24.01
CA ASP A 5 -6.70 -8.19 -24.14
C ASP A 5 -5.96 -6.85 -24.27
N THR A 6 -5.81 -6.37 -25.50
CA THR A 6 -5.09 -5.11 -25.77
C THR A 6 -5.83 -3.88 -25.28
N GLN A 7 -7.12 -3.96 -24.94
CA GLN A 7 -7.88 -2.84 -24.38
C GLN A 7 -7.50 -2.52 -22.94
N LEU A 8 -6.81 -3.43 -22.24
CA LEU A 8 -6.28 -3.18 -20.91
C LEU A 8 -5.08 -2.22 -20.90
N PHE A 9 -4.44 -2.00 -22.06
CA PHE A 9 -3.38 -1.01 -22.20
C PHE A 9 -3.93 0.33 -22.68
N ARG A 10 -4.44 1.13 -21.75
CA ARG A 10 -4.94 2.48 -21.99
C ARG A 10 -3.85 3.51 -21.75
N GLN A 11 -3.80 4.54 -22.57
CA GLN A 11 -2.87 5.66 -22.48
C GLN A 11 -3.59 7.00 -22.28
N GLN A 12 -4.87 6.96 -21.93
CA GLN A 12 -5.72 8.10 -21.65
C GLN A 12 -6.26 8.01 -20.22
N ALA A 13 -6.57 9.13 -19.61
CA ALA A 13 -7.21 9.19 -18.30
C ALA A 13 -8.69 8.81 -18.41
N PHE A 14 -9.28 8.34 -17.31
CA PHE A 14 -10.67 7.90 -17.28
C PHE A 14 -11.52 8.86 -16.46
N ILE A 15 -12.36 9.66 -17.12
CA ILE A 15 -13.24 10.65 -16.46
C ILE A 15 -14.66 10.49 -16.97
N ASP A 16 -15.63 10.36 -16.07
CA ASP A 16 -17.08 10.26 -16.39
C ASP A 16 -17.41 9.20 -17.45
N GLY A 17 -16.72 8.05 -17.37
CA GLY A 17 -16.93 6.93 -18.30
C GLY A 17 -16.27 7.09 -19.66
N ALA A 18 -15.48 8.15 -19.88
CA ALA A 18 -14.77 8.42 -21.12
C ALA A 18 -13.26 8.37 -20.93
N TRP A 19 -12.54 7.89 -21.95
CA TRP A 19 -11.09 7.96 -22.04
C TRP A 19 -10.70 9.29 -22.69
N VAL A 20 -9.94 10.12 -21.96
CA VAL A 20 -9.66 11.51 -22.35
C VAL A 20 -8.17 11.86 -22.21
N ASP A 21 -7.72 12.75 -23.10
CA ASP A 21 -6.39 13.34 -23.06
C ASP A 21 -6.36 14.59 -22.13
N ALA A 22 -5.17 15.12 -21.83
CA ALA A 22 -5.05 16.40 -21.16
C ALA A 22 -5.47 17.54 -22.09
N ASP A 23 -6.14 18.56 -21.56
CA ASP A 23 -6.64 19.73 -22.30
C ASP A 23 -5.53 20.44 -23.10
N ASN A 24 -4.31 20.44 -22.55
CA ASN A 24 -3.13 21.04 -23.18
C ASN A 24 -2.34 20.09 -24.09
N GLY A 25 -2.80 18.84 -24.27
CA GLY A 25 -2.13 17.81 -25.06
C GLY A 25 -0.79 17.33 -24.49
N GLN A 26 -0.39 17.74 -23.28
CA GLN A 26 0.87 17.31 -22.68
C GLN A 26 0.75 15.87 -22.10
N THR A 27 1.87 15.16 -22.17
CA THR A 27 1.95 13.77 -21.67
C THR A 27 3.14 13.57 -20.74
N ILE A 28 3.08 12.47 -19.97
CA ILE A 28 4.17 11.96 -19.15
C ILE A 28 4.55 10.59 -19.72
N LYS A 29 5.85 10.39 -19.99
CA LYS A 29 6.37 9.09 -20.41
C LYS A 29 6.42 8.13 -19.22
N VAL A 30 6.08 6.86 -19.48
CA VAL A 30 6.19 5.76 -18.51
C VAL A 30 7.24 4.79 -19.02
N ASN A 31 8.25 4.54 -18.19
CA ASN A 31 9.39 3.71 -18.55
C ASN A 31 9.32 2.36 -17.83
N ASN A 32 9.88 1.35 -18.46
CA ASN A 32 10.19 0.07 -17.81
C ASN A 32 11.44 0.24 -16.93
N PRO A 33 11.37 0.07 -15.62
CA PRO A 33 12.52 0.26 -14.74
C PRO A 33 13.64 -0.77 -14.95
N ALA A 34 13.34 -1.93 -15.57
CA ALA A 34 14.33 -2.96 -15.86
C ALA A 34 15.17 -2.67 -17.12
N THR A 35 14.59 -2.01 -18.12
CA THR A 35 15.23 -1.81 -19.44
C THR A 35 15.44 -0.34 -19.78
N GLY A 36 14.74 0.59 -19.12
CA GLY A 36 14.68 2.00 -19.47
C GLY A 36 13.82 2.33 -20.68
N GLU A 37 13.25 1.32 -21.37
CA GLU A 37 12.37 1.54 -22.53
C GLU A 37 11.11 2.29 -22.16
N ILE A 38 10.67 3.18 -23.05
CA ILE A 38 9.38 3.85 -22.93
C ILE A 38 8.28 2.85 -23.29
N LEU A 39 7.41 2.53 -22.34
CA LEU A 39 6.26 1.66 -22.53
C LEU A 39 5.10 2.37 -23.24
N GLY A 40 4.94 3.65 -22.96
CA GLY A 40 3.89 4.50 -23.46
C GLY A 40 3.90 5.85 -22.76
N SER A 41 2.83 6.62 -22.94
CA SER A 41 2.65 7.92 -22.28
C SER A 41 1.23 8.05 -21.74
N VAL A 42 1.06 8.91 -20.72
CA VAL A 42 -0.24 9.20 -20.10
C VAL A 42 -0.46 10.71 -20.05
N PRO A 43 -1.71 11.20 -19.99
CA PRO A 43 -2.00 12.63 -19.96
C PRO A 43 -1.34 13.33 -18.75
N LYS A 44 -0.77 14.52 -18.99
CA LYS A 44 -0.28 15.40 -17.93
C LYS A 44 -1.37 16.42 -17.58
N MET A 45 -2.36 15.97 -16.81
CA MET A 45 -3.48 16.77 -16.35
C MET A 45 -3.10 17.66 -15.16
N GLY A 46 -3.94 18.65 -14.89
CA GLY A 46 -3.84 19.59 -13.78
C GLY A 46 -5.16 19.74 -13.00
N ALA A 47 -5.35 20.90 -12.40
CA ALA A 47 -6.50 21.23 -11.57
C ALA A 47 -7.83 21.21 -12.36
N ALA A 48 -7.85 21.67 -13.61
CA ALA A 48 -9.09 21.78 -14.40
C ALA A 48 -9.73 20.43 -14.68
N GLU A 49 -8.94 19.45 -15.17
CA GLU A 49 -9.42 18.11 -15.44
C GLU A 49 -9.77 17.37 -14.16
N THR A 50 -9.02 17.58 -13.06
CA THR A 50 -9.33 17.03 -11.74
C THR A 50 -10.66 17.55 -11.23
N ARG A 51 -10.94 18.84 -11.41
CA ARG A 51 -12.23 19.44 -11.03
C ARG A 51 -13.38 18.82 -11.79
N ARG A 52 -13.25 18.62 -13.11
CA ARG A 52 -14.26 17.90 -13.91
C ARG A 52 -14.51 16.48 -13.42
N ALA A 53 -13.46 15.76 -13.02
CA ALA A 53 -13.60 14.43 -12.43
C ALA A 53 -14.35 14.47 -11.08
N ILE A 54 -14.08 15.46 -10.23
CA ILE A 54 -14.77 15.69 -8.96
C ILE A 54 -16.25 16.02 -9.19
N GLU A 55 -16.55 16.92 -10.13
CA GLU A 55 -17.93 17.32 -10.49
C GLU A 55 -18.73 16.13 -11.07
N ALA A 56 -18.08 15.30 -11.90
CA ALA A 56 -18.69 14.06 -12.40
C ALA A 56 -18.99 13.07 -11.26
N ALA A 57 -18.07 12.96 -10.30
CA ALA A 57 -18.25 12.11 -9.13
C ALA A 57 -19.40 12.60 -8.24
N ASP A 58 -19.55 13.91 -8.05
CA ASP A 58 -20.65 14.51 -7.30
C ASP A 58 -21.99 14.28 -7.98
N LYS A 59 -22.05 14.48 -9.30
CA LYS A 59 -23.23 14.22 -10.14
C LYS A 59 -23.67 12.75 -10.09
N ALA A 60 -22.74 11.81 -10.06
CA ALA A 60 -23.04 10.38 -9.99
C ALA A 60 -23.43 9.88 -8.60
N LEU A 61 -23.01 10.59 -7.54
CA LEU A 61 -23.18 10.18 -6.15
C LEU A 61 -24.64 9.89 -5.73
N PRO A 62 -25.65 10.74 -6.03
CA PRO A 62 -27.03 10.45 -5.61
C PRO A 62 -27.58 9.14 -6.13
N ALA A 63 -27.32 8.82 -7.42
CA ALA A 63 -27.76 7.58 -8.02
C ALA A 63 -27.01 6.37 -7.45
N TRP A 64 -25.70 6.48 -7.27
CA TRP A 64 -24.86 5.40 -6.72
C TRP A 64 -25.20 5.07 -5.27
N ARG A 65 -25.27 6.07 -4.39
CA ARG A 65 -25.63 5.86 -2.98
C ARG A 65 -27.07 5.40 -2.79
N GLY A 66 -27.96 5.70 -3.75
CA GLY A 66 -29.36 5.27 -3.75
C GLY A 66 -29.55 3.79 -4.07
N LEU A 67 -28.55 3.11 -4.65
CA LEU A 67 -28.58 1.66 -4.86
C LEU A 67 -28.57 0.93 -3.50
N THR A 68 -29.24 -0.21 -3.45
CA THR A 68 -29.13 -1.11 -2.30
C THR A 68 -27.69 -1.63 -2.16
N ALA A 69 -27.31 -2.02 -0.95
CA ALA A 69 -25.99 -2.65 -0.71
C ALA A 69 -25.75 -3.86 -1.62
N LYS A 70 -26.80 -4.67 -1.89
CA LYS A 70 -26.73 -5.83 -2.77
C LYS A 70 -26.41 -5.44 -4.23
N GLU A 71 -27.02 -4.38 -4.75
CA GLU A 71 -26.77 -3.92 -6.12
C GLU A 71 -25.34 -3.43 -6.30
N ARG A 72 -24.81 -2.66 -5.32
CA ARG A 72 -23.40 -2.26 -5.32
C ARG A 72 -22.46 -3.48 -5.18
N ALA A 73 -22.76 -4.39 -4.25
CA ALA A 73 -22.01 -5.62 -4.05
C ALA A 73 -21.93 -6.48 -5.31
N ASN A 74 -23.02 -6.62 -6.08
CA ASN A 74 -23.03 -7.39 -7.32
C ASN A 74 -22.09 -6.79 -8.38
N LYS A 75 -22.01 -5.46 -8.49
CA LYS A 75 -21.09 -4.79 -9.42
C LYS A 75 -19.63 -4.95 -8.97
N LEU A 76 -19.35 -4.83 -7.67
CA LEU A 76 -18.02 -5.10 -7.12
C LEU A 76 -17.63 -6.57 -7.32
N ARG A 77 -18.54 -7.51 -7.11
CA ARG A 77 -18.31 -8.93 -7.36
C ARG A 77 -17.93 -9.18 -8.83
N ARG A 78 -18.63 -8.55 -9.77
CA ARG A 78 -18.28 -8.66 -11.20
C ARG A 78 -16.92 -8.02 -11.50
N TRP A 79 -16.57 -6.91 -10.84
CA TRP A 79 -15.25 -6.30 -10.98
C TRP A 79 -14.14 -7.24 -10.47
N PHE A 80 -14.32 -7.87 -9.31
CA PHE A 80 -13.43 -8.92 -8.80
C PHE A 80 -13.22 -10.04 -9.82
N GLU A 81 -14.31 -10.61 -10.35
CA GLU A 81 -14.25 -11.69 -11.34
C GLU A 81 -13.44 -11.28 -12.58
N LEU A 82 -13.70 -10.08 -13.11
CA LEU A 82 -12.97 -9.56 -14.27
C LEU A 82 -11.47 -9.34 -13.97
N ILE A 83 -11.10 -8.92 -12.76
CA ILE A 83 -9.68 -8.81 -12.35
C ILE A 83 -9.02 -10.18 -12.37
N ILE A 84 -9.67 -11.21 -11.82
CA ILE A 84 -9.13 -12.58 -11.80
C ILE A 84 -9.08 -13.17 -13.22
N GLU A 85 -10.12 -12.99 -14.03
CA GLU A 85 -10.16 -13.45 -15.43
C GLU A 85 -9.00 -12.87 -16.26
N ASN A 86 -8.53 -11.65 -15.94
CA ASN A 86 -7.46 -10.95 -16.65
C ASN A 86 -6.12 -10.93 -15.89
N GLN A 87 -5.94 -11.82 -14.89
CA GLN A 87 -4.76 -11.83 -14.01
C GLN A 87 -3.43 -11.83 -14.78
N ASP A 88 -3.31 -12.64 -15.84
CA ASP A 88 -2.06 -12.75 -16.59
C ASP A 88 -1.67 -11.44 -17.28
N ASP A 89 -2.62 -10.77 -17.91
CA ASP A 89 -2.38 -9.50 -18.61
C ASP A 89 -2.09 -8.37 -17.61
N LEU A 90 -2.85 -8.29 -16.53
CA LEU A 90 -2.65 -7.30 -15.46
C LEU A 90 -1.28 -7.47 -14.80
N ALA A 91 -0.88 -8.72 -14.49
CA ALA A 91 0.42 -9.01 -13.90
C ALA A 91 1.57 -8.66 -14.85
N ARG A 92 1.43 -8.97 -16.16
CA ARG A 92 2.42 -8.62 -17.16
C ARG A 92 2.58 -7.12 -17.31
N LEU A 93 1.47 -6.39 -17.35
CA LEU A 93 1.45 -4.93 -17.40
C LEU A 93 2.15 -4.32 -16.17
N MET A 94 1.84 -4.84 -15.00
CA MET A 94 2.46 -4.42 -13.73
C MET A 94 3.97 -4.70 -13.71
N THR A 95 4.40 -5.89 -14.12
CA THR A 95 5.85 -6.21 -14.22
C THR A 95 6.58 -5.24 -15.14
N LEU A 96 5.96 -4.86 -16.25
CA LEU A 96 6.56 -3.93 -17.21
C LEU A 96 6.73 -2.52 -16.63
N GLU A 97 5.70 -1.97 -15.96
CA GLU A 97 5.77 -0.58 -15.46
C GLU A 97 6.40 -0.43 -14.07
N GLN A 98 6.35 -1.48 -13.21
CA GLN A 98 6.85 -1.42 -11.84
C GLN A 98 8.18 -2.20 -11.65
N GLY A 99 8.40 -3.24 -12.44
CA GLY A 99 9.63 -4.02 -12.43
C GLY A 99 9.62 -5.29 -11.58
N LYS A 100 8.64 -5.51 -10.69
CA LYS A 100 8.60 -6.73 -9.86
C LYS A 100 8.50 -8.00 -10.72
N PRO A 101 9.00 -9.15 -10.23
CA PRO A 101 8.89 -10.42 -10.93
C PRO A 101 7.44 -10.79 -11.24
N LEU A 102 7.21 -11.42 -12.40
CA LEU A 102 5.87 -11.78 -12.87
C LEU A 102 5.10 -12.65 -11.86
N ALA A 103 5.79 -13.53 -11.13
CA ALA A 103 5.16 -14.34 -10.08
C ALA A 103 4.64 -13.48 -8.93
N GLU A 104 5.41 -12.45 -8.50
CA GLU A 104 4.97 -11.51 -7.48
C GLU A 104 3.83 -10.61 -7.98
N ALA A 105 3.91 -10.17 -9.25
CA ALA A 105 2.84 -9.39 -9.87
C ALA A 105 1.51 -10.18 -9.94
N LYS A 106 1.55 -11.49 -10.31
CA LYS A 106 0.38 -12.36 -10.25
C LYS A 106 -0.19 -12.47 -8.84
N GLY A 107 0.67 -12.62 -7.83
CA GLY A 107 0.27 -12.62 -6.44
C GLY A 107 -0.38 -11.29 -6.01
N GLU A 108 0.16 -10.16 -6.47
CA GLU A 108 -0.45 -8.85 -6.19
C GLU A 108 -1.82 -8.68 -6.84
N ILE A 109 -2.05 -9.15 -8.08
CA ILE A 109 -3.36 -9.07 -8.72
C ILE A 109 -4.41 -9.85 -7.92
N VAL A 110 -4.09 -11.07 -7.46
CA VAL A 110 -5.00 -11.85 -6.59
C VAL A 110 -5.27 -11.08 -5.28
N TYR A 111 -4.22 -10.56 -4.65
CA TYR A 111 -4.32 -9.75 -3.44
C TYR A 111 -5.13 -8.47 -3.64
N ALA A 112 -4.97 -7.80 -4.78
CA ALA A 112 -5.78 -6.62 -5.13
C ALA A 112 -7.26 -6.99 -5.31
N ALA A 113 -7.53 -8.09 -6.00
CA ALA A 113 -8.87 -8.58 -6.25
C ALA A 113 -9.59 -8.96 -4.94
N SER A 114 -8.88 -9.59 -3.99
CA SER A 114 -9.47 -10.02 -2.72
C SER A 114 -10.07 -8.86 -1.91
N PHE A 115 -9.54 -7.63 -2.00
CA PHE A 115 -10.16 -6.46 -1.37
C PHE A 115 -11.50 -6.08 -2.02
N ILE A 116 -11.62 -6.20 -3.34
CA ILE A 116 -12.89 -5.93 -4.02
C ILE A 116 -13.94 -6.97 -3.61
N GLU A 117 -13.56 -8.26 -3.56
CA GLU A 117 -14.44 -9.33 -3.06
C GLU A 117 -14.85 -9.09 -1.61
N TRP A 118 -13.88 -8.85 -0.72
CA TRP A 118 -14.12 -8.60 0.69
C TRP A 118 -15.13 -7.47 0.91
N PHE A 119 -14.93 -6.32 0.26
CA PHE A 119 -15.82 -5.19 0.43
C PHE A 119 -17.16 -5.33 -0.30
N ALA A 120 -17.26 -6.16 -1.34
CA ALA A 120 -18.55 -6.57 -1.89
C ALA A 120 -19.38 -7.32 -0.83
N GLU A 121 -18.74 -8.13 0.02
CA GLU A 121 -19.39 -8.82 1.14
C GLU A 121 -19.69 -7.85 2.30
N GLU A 122 -18.74 -7.00 2.69
CA GLU A 122 -18.89 -6.04 3.79
C GLU A 122 -19.93 -4.94 3.49
N ALA A 123 -20.17 -4.59 2.22
CA ALA A 123 -21.23 -3.65 1.83
C ALA A 123 -22.59 -3.98 2.48
N LYS A 124 -22.88 -5.28 2.62
CA LYS A 124 -24.14 -5.81 3.16
C LYS A 124 -24.18 -5.87 4.69
N ARG A 125 -23.07 -5.52 5.38
CA ARG A 125 -22.91 -5.58 6.84
C ARG A 125 -22.74 -4.20 7.48
N VAL A 126 -23.07 -3.13 6.75
CA VAL A 126 -23.09 -1.74 7.27
C VAL A 126 -24.35 -1.55 8.10
N TYR A 127 -24.33 -2.09 9.33
CA TYR A 127 -25.47 -2.02 10.25
C TYR A 127 -25.43 -0.71 11.05
N GLY A 128 -26.63 -0.26 11.45
CA GLY A 128 -26.83 0.77 12.46
C GLY A 128 -27.27 0.16 13.79
N ASP A 129 -27.67 1.01 14.73
CA ASP A 129 -28.05 0.62 16.08
C ASP A 129 -29.45 1.08 16.41
N VAL A 130 -30.15 0.32 17.27
CA VAL A 130 -31.34 0.75 17.98
C VAL A 130 -30.98 0.86 19.46
N ILE A 131 -31.07 2.07 20.01
CA ILE A 131 -30.61 2.38 21.38
C ILE A 131 -31.87 2.59 22.26
N PRO A 132 -31.89 2.08 23.50
CA PRO A 132 -32.97 2.35 24.45
C PRO A 132 -33.20 3.86 24.64
N GLY A 133 -34.47 4.29 24.58
CA GLY A 133 -34.84 5.67 24.74
C GLY A 133 -34.49 6.21 26.13
N HIS A 134 -34.02 7.44 26.20
CA HIS A 134 -33.74 8.17 27.45
C HIS A 134 -35.04 8.76 28.08
N GLN A 135 -36.15 8.70 27.35
CA GLN A 135 -37.50 9.07 27.79
C GLN A 135 -38.51 8.06 27.22
N PRO A 136 -39.67 7.83 27.88
CA PRO A 136 -40.65 6.83 27.45
C PRO A 136 -41.20 7.03 26.04
N ASP A 137 -41.32 8.31 25.61
CA ASP A 137 -41.84 8.75 24.32
C ASP A 137 -40.75 8.91 23.23
N LYS A 138 -39.53 8.40 23.46
CA LYS A 138 -38.44 8.52 22.48
C LYS A 138 -37.97 7.16 21.96
N ARG A 139 -37.66 7.12 20.67
CA ARG A 139 -36.96 6.01 20.02
C ARG A 139 -35.67 6.53 19.38
N LEU A 140 -34.56 5.87 19.66
CA LEU A 140 -33.23 6.29 19.20
C LEU A 140 -32.70 5.28 18.18
N ILE A 141 -32.41 5.79 16.98
CA ILE A 141 -31.88 4.98 15.89
C ILE A 141 -30.60 5.62 15.39
N VAL A 142 -29.58 4.80 15.13
CA VAL A 142 -28.34 5.19 14.45
C VAL A 142 -28.32 4.57 13.07
N ILE A 143 -28.06 5.38 12.05
CA ILE A 143 -27.85 4.90 10.69
C ILE A 143 -26.44 5.29 10.23
N LYS A 144 -25.86 4.51 9.31
CA LYS A 144 -24.60 4.82 8.65
C LYS A 144 -24.86 5.21 7.21
N GLN A 145 -24.23 6.28 6.74
CA GLN A 145 -24.40 6.83 5.39
C GLN A 145 -23.03 7.03 4.73
N PRO A 146 -22.90 6.93 3.40
CA PRO A 146 -21.65 7.26 2.72
C PRO A 146 -21.24 8.70 2.97
N ILE A 147 -19.93 8.93 3.18
CA ILE A 147 -19.40 10.27 3.46
C ILE A 147 -19.56 11.22 2.26
N GLY A 148 -19.58 10.70 1.02
CA GLY A 148 -19.75 11.51 -0.19
C GLY A 148 -18.72 11.20 -1.26
N VAL A 149 -18.28 12.26 -1.97
CA VAL A 149 -17.17 12.17 -2.94
C VAL A 149 -15.87 11.97 -2.18
N THR A 150 -15.08 10.98 -2.61
CA THR A 150 -13.78 10.65 -2.03
C THR A 150 -12.66 10.82 -3.04
N ALA A 151 -11.46 11.12 -2.56
CA ALA A 151 -10.24 11.16 -3.34
C ALA A 151 -9.26 10.09 -2.86
N ALA A 152 -8.49 9.52 -3.77
CA ALA A 152 -7.40 8.61 -3.45
C ALA A 152 -6.12 8.98 -4.21
N ILE A 153 -4.98 8.93 -3.51
CA ILE A 153 -3.65 9.08 -4.11
C ILE A 153 -2.84 7.84 -3.72
N THR A 154 -2.33 7.11 -4.71
CA THR A 154 -1.69 5.81 -4.50
C THR A 154 -0.24 5.78 -4.99
N PRO A 155 0.64 5.00 -4.33
CA PRO A 155 2.04 4.85 -4.71
C PRO A 155 2.24 3.85 -5.84
N TRP A 156 3.49 3.73 -6.26
CA TRP A 156 3.92 2.91 -7.39
C TRP A 156 4.27 1.46 -7.01
N ASN A 157 4.52 1.15 -5.73
CA ASN A 157 5.12 -0.12 -5.32
C ASN A 157 4.17 -1.33 -5.35
N PHE A 158 2.87 -1.10 -5.12
CA PHE A 158 1.79 -2.09 -5.30
C PHE A 158 0.63 -1.42 -6.05
N PRO A 159 0.81 -1.20 -7.37
CA PRO A 159 -0.06 -0.31 -8.14
C PRO A 159 -1.51 -0.79 -8.29
N ALA A 160 -1.78 -2.08 -8.13
CA ALA A 160 -3.14 -2.60 -8.13
C ALA A 160 -3.74 -2.65 -6.71
N ALA A 161 -3.02 -3.23 -5.75
CA ALA A 161 -3.54 -3.45 -4.41
C ALA A 161 -3.81 -2.13 -3.66
N MET A 162 -2.96 -1.11 -3.81
CA MET A 162 -3.17 0.19 -3.16
C MET A 162 -4.40 0.93 -3.69
N ILE A 163 -4.84 0.63 -4.91
CA ILE A 163 -6.08 1.16 -5.48
C ILE A 163 -7.30 0.42 -4.92
N THR A 164 -7.30 -0.91 -5.00
CA THR A 164 -8.47 -1.72 -4.61
C THR A 164 -8.78 -1.65 -3.13
N ARG A 165 -7.77 -1.48 -2.27
CA ARG A 165 -7.91 -1.25 -0.82
C ARG A 165 -8.65 0.03 -0.47
N LYS A 166 -8.64 1.02 -1.38
CA LYS A 166 -9.34 2.32 -1.24
C LYS A 166 -10.65 2.33 -2.01
N ALA A 167 -10.63 1.91 -3.27
CA ALA A 167 -11.82 1.91 -4.13
C ALA A 167 -12.85 0.88 -3.66
N GLY A 168 -12.43 -0.31 -3.22
CA GLY A 168 -13.32 -1.33 -2.69
C GLY A 168 -14.25 -0.82 -1.59
N PRO A 169 -13.74 -0.36 -0.45
CA PRO A 169 -14.57 0.14 0.64
C PRO A 169 -15.34 1.42 0.28
N ALA A 170 -14.75 2.34 -0.50
CA ALA A 170 -15.44 3.57 -0.91
C ALA A 170 -16.71 3.27 -1.72
N LEU A 171 -16.57 2.46 -2.78
CA LEU A 171 -17.69 2.11 -3.63
C LEU A 171 -18.71 1.21 -2.91
N ALA A 172 -18.25 0.30 -2.06
CA ALA A 172 -19.10 -0.54 -1.21
C ALA A 172 -19.99 0.29 -0.27
N ALA A 173 -19.40 1.30 0.37
CA ALA A 173 -20.11 2.23 1.23
C ALA A 173 -21.17 3.08 0.49
N GLY A 174 -21.02 3.24 -0.83
CA GLY A 174 -21.86 4.10 -1.67
C GLY A 174 -21.24 5.47 -1.96
N CYS A 175 -19.95 5.64 -1.72
CA CYS A 175 -19.16 6.80 -2.13
C CYS A 175 -18.78 6.72 -3.61
N THR A 176 -18.45 7.86 -4.21
CA THR A 176 -17.75 7.95 -5.49
C THR A 176 -16.28 8.27 -5.25
N MET A 177 -15.39 8.00 -6.22
CA MET A 177 -13.96 8.18 -6.04
C MET A 177 -13.25 8.77 -7.26
N VAL A 178 -12.40 9.77 -7.02
CA VAL A 178 -11.39 10.27 -7.96
C VAL A 178 -10.03 9.76 -7.50
N LEU A 179 -9.37 8.97 -8.35
CA LEU A 179 -8.08 8.35 -8.09
C LEU A 179 -6.96 9.05 -8.85
N LYS A 180 -5.86 9.36 -8.15
CA LYS A 180 -4.58 9.72 -8.75
C LYS A 180 -3.55 8.63 -8.46
N PRO A 181 -3.20 7.76 -9.42
CA PRO A 181 -2.12 6.79 -9.27
C PRO A 181 -0.75 7.48 -9.36
N ALA A 182 0.30 6.77 -8.96
CA ALA A 182 1.67 7.20 -9.18
C ALA A 182 1.97 7.36 -10.68
N SER A 183 2.80 8.35 -11.02
CA SER A 183 3.15 8.62 -12.42
C SER A 183 4.02 7.51 -13.03
N GLN A 184 4.72 6.72 -12.21
CA GLN A 184 5.54 5.60 -12.66
C GLN A 184 4.71 4.38 -13.07
N THR A 185 3.52 4.18 -12.46
CA THR A 185 2.71 2.96 -12.64
C THR A 185 1.23 3.27 -12.89
N PRO A 186 0.90 4.07 -13.92
CA PRO A 186 -0.47 4.47 -14.20
C PRO A 186 -1.28 3.42 -14.97
N PHE A 187 -0.62 2.52 -15.71
CA PHE A 187 -1.30 1.57 -16.59
C PHE A 187 -2.10 0.51 -15.82
N SER A 188 -1.60 0.05 -14.66
CA SER A 188 -2.38 -0.81 -13.76
C SER A 188 -3.68 -0.13 -13.31
N ALA A 189 -3.64 1.19 -13.02
CA ALA A 189 -4.82 1.95 -12.62
C ALA A 189 -5.84 2.05 -13.77
N PHE A 190 -5.38 2.30 -14.98
CA PHE A 190 -6.24 2.38 -16.16
C PHE A 190 -6.86 1.02 -16.51
N ALA A 191 -6.08 -0.07 -16.40
CA ALA A 191 -6.61 -1.41 -16.60
C ALA A 191 -7.70 -1.74 -15.57
N LEU A 192 -7.53 -1.38 -14.30
CA LEU A 192 -8.55 -1.54 -13.28
C LEU A 192 -9.81 -0.69 -13.57
N ALA A 193 -9.65 0.54 -14.10
CA ALA A 193 -10.77 1.39 -14.49
C ALA A 193 -11.54 0.81 -15.70
N GLU A 194 -10.83 0.27 -16.71
CA GLU A 194 -11.45 -0.45 -17.82
C GLU A 194 -12.30 -1.63 -17.33
N LEU A 195 -11.76 -2.43 -16.41
CA LEU A 195 -12.49 -3.57 -15.83
C LEU A 195 -13.66 -3.11 -14.94
N ALA A 196 -13.54 -1.98 -14.22
CA ALA A 196 -14.63 -1.39 -13.46
C ALA A 196 -15.79 -0.96 -14.37
N GLN A 197 -15.49 -0.35 -15.52
CA GLN A 197 -16.48 0.02 -16.53
C GLN A 197 -17.19 -1.24 -17.10
N ARG A 198 -16.42 -2.28 -17.43
CA ARG A 198 -16.98 -3.57 -17.90
C ARG A 198 -17.82 -4.29 -16.85
N ALA A 199 -17.53 -4.09 -15.57
CA ALA A 199 -18.33 -4.59 -14.45
C ALA A 199 -19.67 -3.86 -14.28
N GLY A 200 -19.91 -2.79 -15.04
CA GLY A 200 -21.11 -1.97 -14.98
C GLY A 200 -21.12 -0.99 -13.82
N ILE A 201 -19.95 -0.58 -13.32
CA ILE A 201 -19.83 0.57 -12.42
C ILE A 201 -20.19 1.82 -13.23
N PRO A 202 -21.18 2.64 -12.79
CA PRO A 202 -21.70 3.75 -13.60
C PRO A 202 -20.65 4.85 -13.82
N ASN A 203 -20.81 5.59 -14.92
CA ASN A 203 -19.99 6.75 -15.24
C ASN A 203 -19.96 7.74 -14.06
N GLY A 204 -18.80 8.35 -13.81
CA GLY A 204 -18.58 9.28 -12.69
C GLY A 204 -18.35 8.62 -11.32
N VAL A 205 -18.77 7.36 -11.10
CA VAL A 205 -18.57 6.68 -9.81
C VAL A 205 -17.10 6.43 -9.50
N PHE A 206 -16.31 6.09 -10.51
CA PHE A 206 -14.87 5.89 -10.40
C PHE A 206 -14.16 6.58 -11.57
N SER A 207 -13.26 7.52 -11.26
CA SER A 207 -12.45 8.24 -12.23
C SER A 207 -10.97 8.13 -11.89
N VAL A 208 -10.10 8.10 -12.92
CA VAL A 208 -8.65 8.01 -12.76
C VAL A 208 -8.00 9.16 -13.54
N VAL A 209 -7.29 10.04 -12.81
CA VAL A 209 -6.57 11.19 -13.36
C VAL A 209 -5.06 11.04 -13.17
N THR A 210 -4.29 11.40 -14.20
CA THR A 210 -2.82 11.39 -14.17
C THR A 210 -2.26 12.79 -14.48
N GLY A 211 -1.10 13.13 -13.95
CA GLY A 211 -0.50 14.44 -14.25
C GLY A 211 0.29 15.04 -13.10
N SER A 212 0.27 16.36 -13.02
CA SER A 212 0.99 17.14 -12.01
C SER A 212 0.54 16.75 -10.59
N ALA A 213 1.47 16.25 -9.79
CA ALA A 213 1.14 15.84 -8.41
C ALA A 213 0.68 17.02 -7.55
N GLY A 214 1.31 18.18 -7.71
CA GLY A 214 0.95 19.38 -6.96
C GLY A 214 -0.43 19.92 -7.36
N ASP A 215 -0.71 20.09 -8.66
CA ASP A 215 -1.96 20.67 -9.13
C ASP A 215 -3.17 19.77 -8.84
N ILE A 216 -3.02 18.45 -9.11
CA ILE A 216 -4.07 17.46 -8.80
C ILE A 216 -4.26 17.35 -7.28
N GLY A 217 -3.16 17.27 -6.52
CA GLY A 217 -3.21 17.17 -5.06
C GLY A 217 -3.92 18.37 -4.45
N SER A 218 -3.57 19.58 -4.85
CA SER A 218 -4.19 20.83 -4.36
C SER A 218 -5.68 20.92 -4.70
N GLU A 219 -6.10 20.44 -5.88
CA GLU A 219 -7.52 20.40 -6.24
C GLU A 219 -8.27 19.36 -5.41
N LEU A 220 -7.69 18.17 -5.18
CA LEU A 220 -8.30 17.14 -4.34
C LEU A 220 -8.43 17.55 -2.87
N THR A 221 -7.43 18.26 -2.33
CA THR A 221 -7.42 18.72 -0.93
C THR A 221 -8.25 19.99 -0.74
N GLY A 222 -8.25 20.91 -1.71
CA GLY A 222 -8.91 22.22 -1.60
C GLY A 222 -10.36 22.26 -2.07
N ASN A 223 -10.83 21.27 -2.85
CA ASN A 223 -12.19 21.29 -3.39
C ASN A 223 -13.21 20.83 -2.32
N PRO A 224 -14.23 21.66 -1.95
CA PRO A 224 -15.18 21.35 -0.87
C PRO A 224 -16.12 20.18 -1.18
N ILE A 225 -16.26 19.77 -2.44
CA ILE A 225 -17.06 18.60 -2.83
C ILE A 225 -16.40 17.31 -2.30
N VAL A 226 -15.08 17.25 -2.30
CA VAL A 226 -14.32 16.11 -1.76
C VAL A 226 -14.44 16.10 -0.24
N ARG A 227 -15.02 15.03 0.32
CA ARG A 227 -15.24 14.87 1.76
C ARG A 227 -14.17 14.07 2.47
N LYS A 228 -13.47 13.22 1.74
CA LYS A 228 -12.43 12.34 2.27
C LYS A 228 -11.27 12.23 1.29
N LEU A 229 -10.04 12.26 1.84
CA LEU A 229 -8.82 11.89 1.13
C LEU A 229 -8.23 10.63 1.74
N SER A 230 -7.93 9.63 0.91
CA SER A 230 -7.12 8.46 1.28
C SER A 230 -5.77 8.53 0.55
N PHE A 231 -4.69 8.50 1.30
CA PHE A 231 -3.34 8.60 0.75
C PHE A 231 -2.47 7.43 1.23
N THR A 232 -1.68 6.86 0.32
CA THR A 232 -0.56 5.98 0.65
C THR A 232 0.70 6.52 -0.03
N GLY A 233 1.76 6.73 0.75
CA GLY A 233 3.04 7.26 0.26
C GLY A 233 3.98 7.66 1.37
N SER A 234 4.87 8.63 1.10
CA SER A 234 5.84 9.09 2.09
C SER A 234 5.19 9.87 3.24
N THR A 235 5.77 9.78 4.42
CA THR A 235 5.32 10.48 5.64
C THR A 235 5.32 12.00 5.45
N GLU A 236 6.32 12.55 4.75
CA GLU A 236 6.41 13.98 4.45
C GLU A 236 5.19 14.48 3.67
N ILE A 237 4.85 13.80 2.56
CA ILE A 237 3.68 14.16 1.74
C ILE A 237 2.37 13.93 2.51
N GLY A 238 2.31 12.87 3.33
CA GLY A 238 1.14 12.63 4.20
C GLY A 238 0.88 13.78 5.18
N ARG A 239 1.93 14.31 5.82
CA ARG A 239 1.84 15.51 6.69
C ARG A 239 1.35 16.74 5.93
N GLN A 240 1.86 16.97 4.72
CA GLN A 240 1.42 18.07 3.86
C GLN A 240 -0.06 17.94 3.51
N LEU A 241 -0.49 16.80 2.98
CA LEU A 241 -1.89 16.57 2.60
C LEU A 241 -2.85 16.66 3.78
N MET A 242 -2.46 16.18 4.96
CA MET A 242 -3.22 16.32 6.19
C MET A 242 -3.41 17.81 6.56
N THR A 243 -2.35 18.60 6.46
CA THR A 243 -2.40 20.05 6.73
C THR A 243 -3.33 20.77 5.75
N GLU A 244 -3.28 20.42 4.47
CA GLU A 244 -4.16 20.98 3.46
C GLU A 244 -5.63 20.60 3.70
N CYS A 245 -5.91 19.33 4.00
CA CYS A 245 -7.25 18.81 4.29
C CYS A 245 -7.87 19.41 5.55
N ALA A 246 -7.06 19.83 6.52
CA ALA A 246 -7.53 20.44 7.78
C ALA A 246 -8.32 21.73 7.56
N LYS A 247 -8.08 22.47 6.47
CA LYS A 247 -8.80 23.72 6.14
C LYS A 247 -10.31 23.50 6.00
N ASP A 248 -10.72 22.38 5.41
CA ASP A 248 -12.13 22.02 5.19
C ASP A 248 -12.60 20.89 6.10
N ILE A 249 -11.80 20.51 7.09
CA ILE A 249 -12.10 19.41 8.04
C ILE A 249 -12.42 18.10 7.28
N LYS A 250 -11.69 17.85 6.17
CA LYS A 250 -11.86 16.61 5.40
C LYS A 250 -11.40 15.41 6.23
N LYS A 251 -12.16 14.32 6.15
CA LYS A 251 -11.71 13.04 6.72
C LYS A 251 -10.49 12.54 5.95
N VAL A 252 -9.48 12.06 6.65
CA VAL A 252 -8.26 11.52 6.04
C VAL A 252 -8.00 10.11 6.51
N SER A 253 -7.52 9.25 5.59
CA SER A 253 -6.87 7.98 5.90
C SER A 253 -5.48 8.03 5.28
N LEU A 254 -4.46 7.76 6.08
CA LEU A 254 -3.05 7.92 5.71
C LEU A 254 -2.31 6.62 5.99
N GLU A 255 -1.74 6.01 4.96
CA GLU A 255 -0.83 4.87 5.04
C GLU A 255 0.56 5.36 4.61
N LEU A 256 1.46 5.52 5.57
CA LEU A 256 2.71 6.23 5.39
C LEU A 256 3.92 5.29 5.54
N GLY A 257 5.11 5.87 5.63
CA GLY A 257 6.35 5.12 5.77
C GLY A 257 6.40 4.25 7.03
N GLY A 258 7.29 3.29 7.00
CA GLY A 258 7.55 2.38 8.11
C GLY A 258 9.04 2.12 8.31
N ASN A 259 9.39 1.61 9.48
CA ASN A 259 10.75 1.18 9.81
C ASN A 259 10.70 -0.09 10.65
N ALA A 260 10.09 -1.14 10.09
CA ALA A 260 9.71 -2.35 10.81
C ALA A 260 10.91 -3.06 11.46
N PRO A 261 10.85 -3.36 12.77
CA PRO A 261 11.75 -4.30 13.41
C PRO A 261 11.39 -5.72 13.00
N PHE A 262 12.41 -6.55 12.84
CA PHE A 262 12.31 -8.00 12.68
C PHE A 262 13.19 -8.64 13.75
N ILE A 263 12.57 -9.22 14.77
CA ILE A 263 13.26 -9.65 15.99
C ILE A 263 13.38 -11.17 16.00
N VAL A 264 14.57 -11.69 16.25
CA VAL A 264 14.81 -13.14 16.38
C VAL A 264 15.37 -13.42 17.77
N PHE A 265 14.55 -14.06 18.61
CA PHE A 265 14.94 -14.50 19.94
C PHE A 265 15.73 -15.81 19.91
N ASP A 266 16.41 -16.12 20.99
CA ASP A 266 17.26 -17.31 21.15
C ASP A 266 16.49 -18.64 21.09
N ASP A 267 15.19 -18.63 21.43
CA ASP A 267 14.30 -19.79 21.36
C ASP A 267 13.59 -19.95 20.00
N ALA A 268 13.84 -19.06 19.03
CA ALA A 268 13.21 -19.09 17.72
C ALA A 268 13.64 -20.31 16.89
N ASP A 269 12.76 -20.71 15.97
CA ASP A 269 13.14 -21.57 14.85
C ASP A 269 13.89 -20.74 13.81
N LEU A 270 15.21 -20.87 13.77
CA LEU A 270 16.08 -20.05 12.91
C LEU A 270 15.81 -20.25 11.42
N ASP A 271 15.43 -21.46 11.00
CA ASP A 271 15.16 -21.72 9.58
C ASP A 271 13.88 -20.99 9.15
N LYS A 272 12.83 -21.06 9.96
CA LYS A 272 11.59 -20.28 9.74
C LYS A 272 11.82 -18.77 9.85
N ALA A 273 12.67 -18.32 10.76
CA ALA A 273 13.01 -16.92 10.89
C ALA A 273 13.75 -16.40 9.64
N VAL A 274 14.64 -17.20 9.06
CA VAL A 274 15.31 -16.86 7.80
C VAL A 274 14.33 -16.83 6.63
N GLU A 275 13.43 -17.81 6.50
CA GLU A 275 12.36 -17.78 5.49
C GLU A 275 11.51 -16.52 5.61
N GLY A 276 11.10 -16.17 6.83
CA GLY A 276 10.36 -14.96 7.11
C GLY A 276 11.14 -13.68 6.81
N ALA A 277 12.44 -13.65 7.09
CA ALA A 277 13.31 -12.52 6.74
C ALA A 277 13.39 -12.33 5.21
N ILE A 278 13.53 -13.41 4.43
CA ILE A 278 13.52 -13.34 2.96
C ILE A 278 12.18 -12.74 2.47
N ILE A 279 11.05 -13.25 2.96
CA ILE A 279 9.72 -12.79 2.54
C ILE A 279 9.47 -11.33 2.94
N SER A 280 9.78 -10.96 4.18
CA SER A 280 9.52 -9.60 4.67
C SER A 280 10.49 -8.56 4.16
N LYS A 281 11.74 -8.95 3.82
CA LYS A 281 12.80 -8.00 3.41
C LYS A 281 12.97 -7.88 1.90
N TYR A 282 12.89 -9.01 1.17
CA TYR A 282 13.30 -8.99 -0.25
C TYR A 282 12.12 -9.07 -1.24
N ARG A 283 10.88 -9.29 -0.79
CA ARG A 283 9.69 -9.13 -1.63
C ARG A 283 9.67 -7.74 -2.27
N ASN A 284 9.35 -7.67 -3.55
CA ASN A 284 9.38 -6.44 -4.34
C ASN A 284 10.71 -5.67 -4.22
N ASN A 285 11.82 -6.41 -4.08
CA ASN A 285 13.17 -5.86 -3.89
C ASN A 285 13.28 -4.92 -2.67
N GLY A 286 12.53 -5.21 -1.60
CA GLY A 286 12.48 -4.40 -0.37
C GLY A 286 11.68 -3.10 -0.49
N GLN A 287 10.99 -2.87 -1.60
CA GLN A 287 10.19 -1.67 -1.87
C GLN A 287 8.76 -1.82 -1.33
N THR A 288 8.66 -2.06 -0.02
CA THR A 288 7.40 -2.37 0.68
C THR A 288 7.35 -1.62 2.00
N CYS A 289 6.24 -0.93 2.28
CA CYS A 289 6.07 -0.15 3.52
C CYS A 289 6.11 -0.99 4.81
N VAL A 290 5.76 -2.28 4.71
CA VAL A 290 5.85 -3.27 5.80
C VAL A 290 7.16 -4.06 5.78
N CYS A 291 8.14 -3.62 5.00
CA CYS A 291 9.43 -4.28 4.85
C CYS A 291 10.21 -4.27 6.18
N ALA A 292 10.79 -5.42 6.55
CA ALA A 292 11.73 -5.48 7.66
C ALA A 292 12.96 -4.60 7.37
N ASN A 293 13.13 -3.53 8.11
CA ASN A 293 14.23 -2.56 7.92
C ASN A 293 15.30 -2.67 9.00
N ARG A 294 14.96 -3.16 10.20
CA ARG A 294 15.87 -3.31 11.32
C ARG A 294 15.77 -4.75 11.82
N LEU A 295 16.74 -5.59 11.43
CA LEU A 295 16.78 -6.98 11.84
C LEU A 295 17.54 -7.11 13.16
N TYR A 296 16.83 -7.25 14.28
CA TYR A 296 17.36 -7.43 15.61
C TYR A 296 17.50 -8.92 15.93
N ILE A 297 18.73 -9.38 16.14
CA ILE A 297 19.04 -10.78 16.39
C ILE A 297 19.67 -10.90 17.78
N GLN A 298 19.14 -11.78 18.64
CA GLN A 298 19.69 -11.99 19.96
C GLN A 298 21.11 -12.51 19.90
N ASP A 299 21.99 -12.00 20.76
CA ASP A 299 23.45 -12.24 20.69
C ASP A 299 23.81 -13.71 20.55
N SER A 300 23.14 -14.61 21.27
CA SER A 300 23.43 -16.04 21.27
C SER A 300 23.18 -16.75 19.95
N VAL A 301 22.32 -16.21 19.07
CA VAL A 301 21.94 -16.80 17.78
C VAL A 301 22.34 -15.93 16.59
N TYR A 302 23.00 -14.81 16.83
CA TYR A 302 23.30 -13.80 15.80
C TYR A 302 24.12 -14.34 14.64
N ASP A 303 25.26 -14.97 14.93
CA ASP A 303 26.16 -15.43 13.87
C ASP A 303 25.55 -16.60 13.09
N ALA A 304 24.82 -17.50 13.78
CA ALA A 304 24.11 -18.60 13.13
C ALA A 304 22.99 -18.10 12.20
N PHE A 305 22.23 -17.09 12.62
CA PHE A 305 21.20 -16.47 11.79
C PHE A 305 21.83 -15.75 10.59
N ALA A 306 22.88 -14.95 10.80
CA ALA A 306 23.55 -14.20 9.73
C ALA A 306 24.06 -15.11 8.62
N GLU A 307 24.71 -16.25 8.97
CA GLU A 307 25.22 -17.20 7.98
C GLU A 307 24.08 -17.92 7.23
N LYS A 308 23.01 -18.34 7.94
CA LYS A 308 21.82 -18.92 7.30
C LYS A 308 21.16 -17.93 6.34
N LEU A 309 21.01 -16.66 6.74
CA LEU A 309 20.43 -15.61 5.90
C LEU A 309 21.29 -15.37 4.64
N LYS A 310 22.61 -15.35 4.77
CA LYS A 310 23.54 -15.22 3.64
C LYS A 310 23.35 -16.35 2.61
N VAL A 311 23.21 -17.59 3.07
CA VAL A 311 22.96 -18.75 2.20
C VAL A 311 21.60 -18.63 1.50
N ALA A 312 20.58 -18.10 2.19
CA ALA A 312 19.26 -17.91 1.61
C ALA A 312 19.25 -16.77 0.58
N VAL A 313 19.89 -15.65 0.88
CA VAL A 313 20.00 -14.48 -0.03
C VAL A 313 20.76 -14.82 -1.31
N ALA A 314 21.78 -15.67 -1.23
CA ALA A 314 22.53 -16.11 -2.41
C ALA A 314 21.69 -16.89 -3.45
N LYS A 315 20.50 -17.36 -3.08
CA LYS A 315 19.55 -18.05 -3.99
C LYS A 315 18.66 -17.09 -4.76
N LEU A 316 18.63 -15.81 -4.41
CA LEU A 316 17.83 -14.81 -5.09
C LEU A 316 18.39 -14.52 -6.47
N LYS A 317 17.55 -14.67 -7.51
CA LYS A 317 17.93 -14.43 -8.90
C LYS A 317 17.49 -13.03 -9.32
N ILE A 318 18.47 -12.16 -9.56
CA ILE A 318 18.24 -10.78 -10.01
C ILE A 318 18.08 -10.78 -11.53
N GLY A 319 17.10 -10.06 -12.05
CA GLY A 319 16.90 -9.94 -13.48
C GLY A 319 15.62 -9.20 -13.86
N ASN A 320 15.35 -9.15 -15.18
CA ASN A 320 14.08 -8.63 -15.68
C ASN A 320 12.93 -9.52 -15.18
N GLY A 321 11.90 -8.91 -14.59
CA GLY A 321 10.78 -9.64 -13.99
C GLY A 321 9.99 -10.55 -14.93
N LEU A 322 10.13 -10.36 -16.24
CA LEU A 322 9.52 -11.24 -17.27
C LEU A 322 10.37 -12.47 -17.61
N GLU A 323 11.63 -12.55 -17.14
CA GLU A 323 12.50 -13.70 -17.35
C GLU A 323 12.19 -14.82 -16.36
N ASP A 324 12.17 -16.06 -16.85
CA ASP A 324 11.86 -17.23 -16.04
C ASP A 324 12.84 -17.40 -14.86
N GLY A 325 12.27 -17.65 -13.69
CA GLY A 325 13.01 -17.87 -12.46
C GLY A 325 13.55 -16.60 -11.80
N THR A 326 13.29 -15.41 -12.33
CA THR A 326 13.63 -14.15 -11.66
C THR A 326 12.82 -14.02 -10.36
N THR A 327 13.53 -13.76 -9.24
CA THR A 327 12.92 -13.57 -7.91
C THR A 327 13.12 -12.16 -7.37
N THR A 328 13.98 -11.35 -8.02
CA THR A 328 14.29 -9.98 -7.59
C THR A 328 14.41 -9.09 -8.82
N GLY A 329 13.49 -8.13 -8.93
CA GLY A 329 13.47 -7.15 -10.00
C GLY A 329 14.36 -5.93 -9.72
N PRO A 330 14.30 -4.88 -10.58
CA PRO A 330 15.00 -3.62 -10.36
C PRO A 330 14.37 -2.81 -9.22
N LEU A 331 15.07 -1.80 -8.76
CA LEU A 331 14.49 -0.65 -8.06
C LEU A 331 13.72 0.23 -9.04
N ILE A 332 12.80 1.04 -8.55
CA ILE A 332 11.91 1.82 -9.41
C ILE A 332 12.65 2.88 -10.24
N ASP A 333 13.69 3.49 -9.68
CA ASP A 333 14.48 4.54 -10.33
C ASP A 333 15.90 4.66 -9.75
N GLU A 334 16.71 5.54 -10.35
CA GLU A 334 18.08 5.82 -9.93
C GLU A 334 18.17 6.44 -8.52
N LYS A 335 17.12 7.17 -8.07
CA LYS A 335 17.10 7.75 -6.73
C LYS A 335 17.00 6.67 -5.67
N ALA A 336 16.22 5.63 -5.94
CA ALA A 336 16.13 4.47 -5.05
C ALA A 336 17.48 3.73 -4.97
N VAL A 337 18.20 3.59 -6.08
CA VAL A 337 19.57 3.04 -6.10
C VAL A 337 20.51 3.88 -5.24
N ALA A 338 20.51 5.20 -5.44
CA ALA A 338 21.36 6.13 -4.68
C ALA A 338 21.08 6.07 -3.17
N LYS A 339 19.80 5.96 -2.77
CA LYS A 339 19.42 5.87 -1.35
C LYS A 339 19.97 4.60 -0.70
N VAL A 340 19.93 3.46 -1.38
CA VAL A 340 20.50 2.21 -0.87
C VAL A 340 22.01 2.34 -0.72
N GLN A 341 22.70 2.91 -1.71
CA GLN A 341 24.15 3.15 -1.65
C GLN A 341 24.54 4.07 -0.48
N GLU A 342 23.79 5.17 -0.28
CA GLU A 342 23.98 6.11 0.82
C GLU A 342 23.90 5.41 2.18
N HIS A 343 22.86 4.59 2.39
CA HIS A 343 22.65 3.87 3.63
C HIS A 343 23.74 2.83 3.90
N ILE A 344 24.22 2.13 2.86
CA ILE A 344 25.36 1.20 2.99
C ILE A 344 26.63 1.97 3.35
N ALA A 345 26.92 3.07 2.66
CA ALA A 345 28.12 3.87 2.90
C ALA A 345 28.13 4.46 4.33
N ASP A 346 26.98 4.99 4.80
CA ASP A 346 26.85 5.50 6.15
C ASP A 346 27.11 4.41 7.20
N ALA A 347 26.46 3.25 7.06
CA ALA A 347 26.59 2.15 8.01
C ALA A 347 28.03 1.62 8.05
N VAL A 348 28.68 1.41 6.90
CA VAL A 348 30.07 0.95 6.80
C VAL A 348 31.03 1.99 7.38
N GLY A 349 30.83 3.27 7.08
CA GLY A 349 31.61 4.38 7.68
C GLY A 349 31.52 4.45 9.20
N LYS A 350 30.45 3.88 9.79
CA LYS A 350 30.22 3.79 11.23
C LYS A 350 30.60 2.43 11.83
N GLY A 351 31.21 1.53 11.05
CA GLY A 351 31.77 0.26 11.54
C GLY A 351 30.99 -0.99 11.19
N ALA A 352 29.89 -0.89 10.42
CA ALA A 352 29.20 -2.08 9.90
C ALA A 352 30.06 -2.81 8.86
N THR A 353 29.80 -4.11 8.70
CA THR A 353 30.50 -4.97 7.73
C THR A 353 29.51 -5.48 6.67
N VAL A 354 29.87 -5.41 5.39
CA VAL A 354 29.10 -6.01 4.31
C VAL A 354 29.36 -7.52 4.31
N LEU A 355 28.34 -8.30 4.66
CA LEU A 355 28.39 -9.76 4.68
C LEU A 355 28.09 -10.36 3.30
N ALA A 356 27.18 -9.73 2.54
CA ALA A 356 26.81 -10.15 1.20
C ALA A 356 26.27 -8.95 0.39
N GLY A 357 26.43 -8.97 -0.93
CA GLY A 357 25.95 -7.93 -1.84
C GLY A 357 26.71 -6.62 -1.72
N GLY A 358 25.99 -5.50 -1.73
CA GLY A 358 26.53 -4.16 -1.51
C GLY A 358 26.82 -3.37 -2.77
N LYS A 359 26.54 -3.90 -3.95
CA LYS A 359 26.88 -3.26 -5.22
C LYS A 359 25.65 -2.93 -6.05
N SER A 360 25.63 -1.74 -6.65
CA SER A 360 24.72 -1.45 -7.76
C SER A 360 25.18 -2.22 -9.01
N MET A 361 24.22 -2.62 -9.81
CA MET A 361 24.42 -3.27 -11.09
C MET A 361 24.06 -2.31 -12.23
N GLN A 362 24.00 -2.80 -13.46
CA GLN A 362 23.58 -1.98 -14.60
C GLN A 362 22.12 -1.51 -14.44
N GLY A 363 21.85 -0.25 -14.75
CA GLY A 363 20.53 0.36 -14.63
C GLY A 363 20.07 0.47 -13.16
N ASN A 364 18.84 0.10 -12.91
CA ASN A 364 18.24 0.19 -11.57
C ASN A 364 18.38 -1.09 -10.74
N PHE A 365 19.22 -2.05 -11.15
CA PHE A 365 19.41 -3.27 -10.40
C PHE A 365 20.41 -3.08 -9.24
N PHE A 366 20.10 -3.72 -8.12
CA PHE A 366 20.94 -3.69 -6.92
C PHE A 366 21.04 -5.09 -6.30
N GLU A 367 22.23 -5.46 -5.84
CA GLU A 367 22.44 -6.74 -5.16
C GLU A 367 21.69 -6.78 -3.82
N PRO A 368 20.92 -7.84 -3.52
CA PRO A 368 20.42 -8.10 -2.18
C PRO A 368 21.56 -8.10 -1.17
N THR A 369 21.46 -7.20 -0.19
CA THR A 369 22.59 -6.85 0.67
C THR A 369 22.30 -7.20 2.13
N ILE A 370 23.32 -7.70 2.82
CA ILE A 370 23.30 -7.94 4.28
C ILE A 370 24.46 -7.17 4.90
N LEU A 371 24.13 -6.35 5.91
CA LEU A 371 25.12 -5.71 6.78
C LEU A 371 25.11 -6.37 8.17
N THR A 372 26.29 -6.63 8.71
CA THR A 372 26.44 -7.11 10.09
C THR A 372 27.13 -6.06 10.97
N ASN A 373 27.00 -6.24 12.28
CA ASN A 373 27.55 -5.32 13.29
C ASN A 373 27.15 -3.86 13.06
N VAL A 374 25.89 -3.65 12.64
CA VAL A 374 25.36 -2.31 12.36
C VAL A 374 25.16 -1.56 13.67
N PRO A 375 25.77 -0.36 13.84
CA PRO A 375 25.59 0.41 15.06
C PRO A 375 24.24 1.17 15.06
N ASN A 376 23.67 1.39 16.22
CA ASN A 376 22.35 2.03 16.39
C ASN A 376 22.29 3.50 15.94
N ASN A 377 23.44 4.15 15.69
CA ASN A 377 23.53 5.50 15.15
C ASN A 377 23.67 5.54 13.62
N ALA A 378 23.61 4.40 12.93
CA ALA A 378 23.58 4.35 11.47
C ALA A 378 22.23 4.88 10.93
N ALA A 379 22.23 5.49 9.75
CA ALA A 379 21.02 6.01 9.10
C ALA A 379 19.95 4.92 8.95
N VAL A 380 20.35 3.69 8.60
CA VAL A 380 19.45 2.53 8.48
C VAL A 380 18.70 2.15 9.77
N ALA A 381 19.16 2.62 10.95
CA ALA A 381 18.46 2.40 12.21
C ALA A 381 17.26 3.36 12.39
N LYS A 382 17.25 4.50 11.70
CA LYS A 382 16.26 5.57 11.87
C LYS A 382 15.41 5.84 10.63
N GLU A 383 15.96 5.62 9.43
CA GLU A 383 15.33 5.93 8.17
C GLU A 383 14.87 4.66 7.43
N GLU A 384 13.75 4.78 6.73
CA GLU A 384 13.28 3.75 5.80
C GLU A 384 14.20 3.68 4.58
N THR A 385 14.77 2.50 4.29
CA THR A 385 15.65 2.29 3.11
C THR A 385 14.84 2.13 1.83
N PHE A 386 13.73 1.42 1.88
CA PHE A 386 12.88 1.06 0.75
C PHE A 386 13.63 0.36 -0.40
N GLY A 387 14.49 -0.59 -0.04
CA GLY A 387 15.38 -1.31 -0.93
C GLY A 387 15.90 -2.63 -0.32
N PRO A 388 16.73 -3.39 -1.07
CA PRO A 388 17.13 -4.75 -0.71
C PRO A 388 18.31 -4.80 0.31
N LEU A 389 18.21 -4.03 1.37
CA LEU A 389 19.23 -3.90 2.39
C LEU A 389 18.74 -4.44 3.74
N ALA A 390 19.37 -5.51 4.24
CA ALA A 390 19.11 -6.13 5.53
C ALA A 390 20.21 -5.78 6.55
N PRO A 391 20.05 -4.73 7.36
CA PRO A 391 20.99 -4.42 8.43
C PRO A 391 20.68 -5.27 9.67
N LEU A 392 21.68 -5.99 10.19
CA LEU A 392 21.58 -6.84 11.36
C LEU A 392 22.16 -6.11 12.58
N PHE A 393 21.31 -6.00 13.61
CA PHE A 393 21.64 -5.41 14.92
C PHE A 393 21.66 -6.50 15.98
N ARG A 394 22.52 -6.36 17.00
CA ARG A 394 22.54 -7.23 18.16
C ARG A 394 21.65 -6.69 19.26
N PHE A 395 21.01 -7.59 20.03
CA PHE A 395 20.35 -7.26 21.27
C PHE A 395 20.62 -8.33 22.35
N LYS A 396 20.47 -7.96 23.61
CA LYS A 396 20.78 -8.84 24.74
C LYS A 396 19.57 -9.57 25.27
N ASP A 397 18.51 -8.84 25.61
CA ASP A 397 17.32 -9.38 26.26
C ASP A 397 16.02 -8.74 25.74
N GLU A 398 14.89 -9.19 26.27
CA GLU A 398 13.54 -8.79 25.85
C GLU A 398 13.31 -7.27 26.07
N ALA A 399 13.76 -6.71 27.19
CA ALA A 399 13.57 -5.29 27.49
C ALA A 399 14.40 -4.40 26.56
N ASP A 400 15.63 -4.80 26.26
CA ASP A 400 16.54 -4.10 25.35
C ASP A 400 15.93 -4.01 23.94
N VAL A 401 15.48 -5.14 23.38
CA VAL A 401 14.95 -5.15 22.02
C VAL A 401 13.60 -4.43 21.88
N ILE A 402 12.75 -4.45 22.90
CA ILE A 402 11.50 -3.68 22.91
C ILE A 402 11.83 -2.17 22.88
N ALA A 403 12.76 -1.70 23.72
CA ALA A 403 13.18 -0.32 23.72
C ALA A 403 13.77 0.11 22.37
N MET A 404 14.70 -0.69 21.80
CA MET A 404 15.30 -0.44 20.49
C MET A 404 14.24 -0.42 19.37
N SER A 405 13.26 -1.33 19.43
CA SER A 405 12.21 -1.42 18.42
C SER A 405 11.29 -0.21 18.41
N ASN A 406 10.93 0.30 19.59
CA ASN A 406 10.03 1.45 19.76
C ASN A 406 10.71 2.82 19.57
N ASP A 407 12.07 2.87 19.55
CA ASP A 407 12.85 4.11 19.34
C ASP A 407 12.81 4.53 17.85
N THR A 408 11.62 4.89 17.39
CA THR A 408 11.34 5.39 16.04
C THR A 408 10.07 6.23 16.03
N GLU A 409 9.96 7.16 15.08
CA GLU A 409 8.70 7.88 14.83
C GLU A 409 7.62 7.00 14.14
N PHE A 410 8.03 5.89 13.54
CA PHE A 410 7.16 4.98 12.80
C PHE A 410 6.48 3.95 13.70
N GLY A 411 5.38 3.36 13.19
CA GLY A 411 4.62 2.34 13.89
C GLY A 411 3.68 1.56 12.96
N LEU A 412 4.16 1.13 11.76
CA LEU A 412 3.33 0.42 10.81
C LEU A 412 3.31 -1.09 11.08
N ALA A 413 4.43 -1.77 10.83
CA ALA A 413 4.57 -3.21 10.97
C ALA A 413 5.75 -3.56 11.88
N SER A 414 5.66 -4.71 12.56
CA SER A 414 6.72 -5.34 13.31
C SER A 414 6.63 -6.85 13.17
N TYR A 415 7.75 -7.54 13.35
CA TYR A 415 7.85 -8.98 13.25
C TYR A 415 8.71 -9.53 14.37
N PHE A 416 8.36 -10.69 14.91
CA PHE A 416 9.29 -11.39 15.80
C PHE A 416 9.10 -12.92 15.76
N TYR A 417 10.17 -13.61 16.12
CA TYR A 417 10.24 -15.07 16.16
C TYR A 417 10.63 -15.53 17.56
N ALA A 418 9.77 -16.32 18.22
CA ALA A 418 9.94 -16.89 19.54
C ALA A 418 9.04 -18.11 19.72
N ARG A 419 9.36 -18.99 20.67
CA ARG A 419 8.52 -20.16 21.02
C ARG A 419 7.81 -20.01 22.35
N ASP A 420 8.38 -19.25 23.30
CA ASP A 420 7.75 -19.04 24.60
C ASP A 420 6.47 -18.22 24.48
N LEU A 421 5.33 -18.81 24.85
CA LEU A 421 4.02 -18.18 24.74
C LEU A 421 3.89 -16.90 25.59
N GLY A 422 4.50 -16.89 26.79
CA GLY A 422 4.50 -15.71 27.65
C GLY A 422 5.26 -14.56 27.02
N ARG A 423 6.43 -14.82 26.43
CA ARG A 423 7.21 -13.84 25.65
C ARG A 423 6.39 -13.32 24.48
N VAL A 424 5.69 -14.20 23.75
CA VAL A 424 4.88 -13.81 22.61
C VAL A 424 3.87 -12.71 22.97
N PHE A 425 3.12 -12.86 24.06
CA PHE A 425 2.15 -11.84 24.47
C PHE A 425 2.84 -10.58 25.01
N ARG A 426 3.84 -10.70 25.88
CA ARG A 426 4.55 -9.52 26.43
C ARG A 426 5.17 -8.66 25.33
N VAL A 427 5.82 -9.29 24.36
CA VAL A 427 6.48 -8.56 23.26
C VAL A 427 5.44 -7.97 22.31
N ALA A 428 4.42 -8.74 21.91
CA ALA A 428 3.38 -8.25 21.01
C ALA A 428 2.61 -7.04 21.56
N GLU A 429 2.30 -7.05 22.87
CA GLU A 429 1.60 -5.95 23.54
C GLU A 429 2.49 -4.72 23.78
N ALA A 430 3.81 -4.92 23.95
CA ALA A 430 4.77 -3.85 24.22
C ALA A 430 5.26 -3.13 22.95
N LEU A 431 5.15 -3.75 21.78
CA LEU A 431 5.57 -3.17 20.51
C LEU A 431 4.55 -2.11 20.04
N GLU A 432 5.02 -0.87 19.83
CA GLU A 432 4.22 0.28 19.40
C GLU A 432 3.99 0.30 17.89
N TYR A 433 3.27 -0.72 17.38
CA TYR A 433 3.00 -0.90 15.95
C TYR A 433 1.53 -1.24 15.73
N GLY A 434 0.99 -0.82 14.57
CA GLY A 434 -0.38 -1.16 14.19
C GLY A 434 -0.55 -2.62 13.82
N MET A 435 0.54 -3.30 13.42
CA MET A 435 0.52 -4.70 13.01
C MET A 435 1.75 -5.44 13.57
N VAL A 436 1.53 -6.64 14.13
CA VAL A 436 2.58 -7.49 14.68
C VAL A 436 2.49 -8.88 14.06
N GLY A 437 3.54 -9.29 13.34
CA GLY A 437 3.70 -10.65 12.83
C GLY A 437 4.47 -11.53 13.80
N VAL A 438 3.87 -12.61 14.27
CA VAL A 438 4.52 -13.57 15.17
C VAL A 438 4.80 -14.85 14.42
N ASN A 439 6.08 -15.23 14.34
CA ASN A 439 6.54 -16.41 13.61
C ASN A 439 6.12 -16.43 12.12
N THR A 440 5.97 -15.26 11.52
CA THR A 440 5.64 -15.07 10.10
C THR A 440 6.30 -13.82 9.55
N GLY A 441 6.69 -13.85 8.28
CA GLY A 441 7.20 -12.68 7.54
C GLY A 441 6.17 -12.02 6.64
N LEU A 442 4.91 -12.51 6.62
CA LEU A 442 3.82 -12.00 5.79
C LEU A 442 2.58 -11.74 6.65
N ILE A 443 2.12 -10.47 6.68
CA ILE A 443 1.00 -10.04 7.51
C ILE A 443 -0.11 -9.34 6.73
N SER A 444 0.11 -9.07 5.45
CA SER A 444 -0.85 -8.34 4.61
C SER A 444 -1.92 -9.29 4.05
N ASN A 445 -3.18 -9.05 4.39
CA ASN A 445 -4.35 -9.74 3.84
C ASN A 445 -5.57 -8.81 3.91
N GLU A 446 -6.69 -9.18 3.26
CA GLU A 446 -7.90 -8.37 3.18
C GLU A 446 -8.78 -8.46 4.44
N VAL A 447 -8.65 -9.56 5.20
CA VAL A 447 -9.55 -9.84 6.35
C VAL A 447 -9.10 -9.18 7.64
N ALA A 448 -7.81 -8.77 7.74
CA ALA A 448 -7.23 -8.14 8.92
C ALA A 448 -7.03 -6.64 8.72
N PRO A 449 -7.09 -5.81 9.80
CA PRO A 449 -6.92 -4.38 9.70
C PRO A 449 -5.46 -4.01 9.42
N PHE A 450 -5.19 -3.50 8.24
CA PHE A 450 -3.89 -2.99 7.85
C PHE A 450 -3.80 -1.49 8.18
N GLY A 451 -2.72 -1.07 8.84
CA GLY A 451 -2.45 0.34 9.11
C GLY A 451 -1.53 0.55 10.30
N GLY A 452 -0.98 1.75 10.36
CA GLY A 452 0.01 2.16 11.36
C GLY A 452 -0.55 3.05 12.46
N ILE A 453 0.33 3.32 13.41
CA ILE A 453 0.19 4.33 14.46
C ILE A 453 1.37 5.31 14.36
N LYS A 454 1.40 6.33 15.20
CA LYS A 454 2.46 7.36 15.20
C LYS A 454 2.59 8.02 13.81
N ALA A 455 3.80 8.24 13.32
CA ALA A 455 4.04 8.86 12.01
C ALA A 455 3.82 7.91 10.81
N SER A 456 3.40 6.67 11.04
CA SER A 456 3.01 5.75 9.97
C SER A 456 1.57 5.90 9.50
N GLY A 457 0.76 6.72 10.15
CA GLY A 457 -0.52 7.13 9.59
C GLY A 457 -1.73 7.06 10.50
N LEU A 458 -2.90 7.14 9.86
CA LEU A 458 -4.23 7.20 10.48
C LEU A 458 -5.22 6.32 9.68
N GLY A 459 -6.14 5.67 10.40
CA GLY A 459 -7.14 4.79 9.80
C GLY A 459 -6.64 3.35 9.63
N ARG A 460 -7.52 2.51 9.07
CA ARG A 460 -7.19 1.12 8.74
C ARG A 460 -7.78 0.76 7.38
N GLU A 461 -7.06 -0.06 6.63
CA GLU A 461 -7.51 -0.62 5.36
C GLU A 461 -7.76 -2.14 5.50
N GLY A 462 -8.65 -2.68 4.69
CA GLY A 462 -9.09 -4.07 4.84
C GLY A 462 -9.99 -4.29 6.06
N SER A 463 -10.32 -5.54 6.33
CA SER A 463 -11.21 -5.97 7.39
C SER A 463 -12.57 -5.22 7.43
N LYS A 464 -13.38 -5.50 8.44
CA LYS A 464 -14.61 -4.72 8.72
C LYS A 464 -14.35 -3.25 9.07
N TYR A 465 -13.13 -2.91 9.52
CA TYR A 465 -12.80 -1.53 9.90
C TYR A 465 -12.56 -0.62 8.69
N GLY A 466 -12.08 -1.15 7.58
CA GLY A 466 -11.72 -0.35 6.41
C GLY A 466 -12.91 0.38 5.77
N ILE A 467 -14.13 -0.13 5.87
CA ILE A 467 -15.32 0.54 5.34
C ILE A 467 -15.80 1.69 6.24
N GLU A 468 -15.51 1.63 7.55
CA GLU A 468 -15.95 2.64 8.53
C GLU A 468 -15.40 4.04 8.20
N ASP A 469 -14.21 4.10 7.62
CA ASP A 469 -13.59 5.37 7.20
C ASP A 469 -14.32 6.06 6.04
N TYR A 470 -15.22 5.36 5.34
CA TYR A 470 -16.04 5.88 4.23
C TYR A 470 -17.49 6.14 4.62
N LEU A 471 -17.80 6.03 5.92
CA LEU A 471 -19.14 6.18 6.48
C LEU A 471 -19.22 7.33 7.47
N GLU A 472 -20.43 7.94 7.54
CA GLU A 472 -20.81 8.89 8.56
C GLU A 472 -21.94 8.31 9.42
N ILE A 473 -21.83 8.48 10.72
CA ILE A 473 -22.84 8.06 11.70
C ILE A 473 -23.89 9.18 11.85
N LYS A 474 -25.16 8.85 11.67
CA LYS A 474 -26.27 9.77 11.88
C LYS A 474 -27.22 9.24 12.94
N TYR A 475 -27.44 10.04 13.96
CA TYR A 475 -28.39 9.79 15.02
C TYR A 475 -29.77 10.35 14.68
N LEU A 476 -30.82 9.56 14.85
CA LEU A 476 -32.22 9.91 14.70
C LEU A 476 -32.91 9.75 16.06
N CYS A 477 -33.55 10.83 16.55
CA CYS A 477 -34.38 10.80 17.74
C CYS A 477 -35.85 10.99 17.31
N LEU A 478 -36.67 9.96 17.48
CA LEU A 478 -38.07 9.99 17.13
C LEU A 478 -38.90 10.20 18.41
N GLY A 479 -39.75 11.22 18.43
CA GLY A 479 -40.83 11.40 19.40
C GLY A 479 -42.05 10.62 18.93
N ILE A 480 -42.69 9.85 19.82
CA ILE A 480 -43.88 9.04 19.54
C ILE A 480 -44.98 9.32 20.56
#